data_3baf1c5e59edae2d4b7fb8e1e687ae5f
#
_entry.id   3baf1c5e59edae2d4b7fb8e1e687ae5f
#
_cell.length_a   1.000
_cell.length_b   1.000
_cell.length_c   1.000
_cell.angle_alpha   90.00
_cell.angle_beta   90.00
_cell.angle_gamma   90.00
#
_symmetry.space_group_name_H-M   'P 1'
#
loop_
_entity.id
_entity.type
_entity.pdbx_description
1 polymer ?
#
loop_
_entity_poly.entity_id
_entity_poly.type
_entity_poly.pdbx_seq_one_letter_code
_entity_poly.pdbx_strand_id
1 'polypeptide(L)'
;MKHNYSASDYLHYARMYWRSRRRHRAWGKQYEASVRDGSFKLPTAAVVQLLPTEACNLRCQMCNQWGENGYFIQGIRKAQHMEEEGLAKLVRSLSPRETYISVHGGEPFAYKHTATLLELLREQQFDVMFTTNGTLLTPHLESLARIENLSFLLSIDGDEETHNQIRGAGRFAQAKTAMAELFDLRRKLKMPLPLLIISITVCEWTTNVLEKIYDVARDFNAFAINYNFRWFLTEEIGQKYEQHLQQEFGLKSSGAWRGWMSEHHDEHDYGNVAAALRRVLREKRSRVRPPYVVTTPSQLRGKDYETYFTDYLDTFGNESCFMPFYWARVHANGDLIYCPGHPDIIVGNVFRDGLMPAFNSETSIKFRKHILTNRFPICNRCCGLYMTNPARPYEQKARRNLGLPKEVATHWP
;
A
#
# COMPACT_ATOMS: atom_id res chain seq x y z
N MET A 1 0.36 9.79 28.41
CA MET A 1 0.96 10.97 27.77
C MET A 1 -0.11 11.71 26.95
N LYS A 2 -0.13 13.04 26.99
CA LYS A 2 -1.06 13.82 26.17
C LYS A 2 -0.61 13.71 24.71
N HIS A 3 -1.52 13.42 23.78
CA HIS A 3 -1.23 13.51 22.35
C HIS A 3 -0.73 14.92 22.03
N ASN A 4 0.41 15.00 21.41
CA ASN A 4 1.11 16.26 21.20
C ASN A 4 0.75 16.98 19.89
N TYR A 5 -0.37 16.62 19.26
CA TYR A 5 -0.88 17.33 18.08
C TYR A 5 -1.54 18.64 18.49
N SER A 6 -1.10 19.72 17.87
CA SER A 6 -1.65 21.06 18.06
C SER A 6 -2.90 21.28 17.18
N ALA A 7 -3.64 22.34 17.44
CA ALA A 7 -4.75 22.74 16.57
C ALA A 7 -4.27 23.03 15.13
N SER A 8 -3.04 23.56 14.98
CA SER A 8 -2.45 23.79 13.65
C SER A 8 -2.17 22.51 12.91
N ASP A 9 -1.75 21.43 13.60
CA ASP A 9 -1.55 20.12 12.97
C ASP A 9 -2.89 19.55 12.44
N TYR A 10 -3.95 19.63 13.25
CA TYR A 10 -5.29 19.20 12.82
C TYR A 10 -5.80 19.99 11.61
N LEU A 11 -5.59 21.33 11.60
CA LEU A 11 -5.96 22.15 10.44
C LEU A 11 -5.15 21.77 9.18
N HIS A 12 -3.87 21.47 9.36
CA HIS A 12 -3.03 21.00 8.27
C HIS A 12 -3.53 19.67 7.71
N TYR A 13 -3.82 18.68 8.56
CA TYR A 13 -4.37 17.38 8.13
C TYR A 13 -5.74 17.53 7.47
N ALA A 14 -6.58 18.43 7.94
CA ALA A 14 -7.85 18.75 7.29
C ALA A 14 -7.64 19.26 5.86
N ARG A 15 -6.63 20.15 5.64
CA ARG A 15 -6.28 20.63 4.28
C ARG A 15 -5.78 19.49 3.39
N MET A 16 -4.91 18.60 3.90
CA MET A 16 -4.47 17.41 3.17
C MET A 16 -5.64 16.51 2.79
N TYR A 17 -6.57 16.27 3.72
CA TYR A 17 -7.78 15.49 3.49
C TYR A 17 -8.65 16.11 2.38
N TRP A 18 -8.88 17.43 2.41
CA TRP A 18 -9.68 18.09 1.38
C TRP A 18 -9.00 18.08 0.00
N ARG A 19 -7.66 18.20 -0.08
CA ARG A 19 -6.92 18.00 -1.33
C ARG A 19 -7.10 16.58 -1.86
N SER A 20 -6.94 15.57 -0.99
CA SER A 20 -7.18 14.17 -1.33
C SER A 20 -8.61 13.95 -1.85
N ARG A 21 -9.62 14.52 -1.18
CA ARG A 21 -11.03 14.43 -1.62
C ARG A 21 -11.27 15.09 -2.98
N ARG A 22 -10.59 16.19 -3.29
CA ARG A 22 -10.69 16.84 -4.61
C ARG A 22 -10.09 15.95 -5.69
N ARG A 23 -8.89 15.43 -5.49
CA ARG A 23 -8.25 14.49 -6.43
C ARG A 23 -9.13 13.27 -6.67
N HIS A 24 -9.69 12.73 -5.63
CA HIS A 24 -10.56 11.56 -5.72
C HIS A 24 -11.85 11.84 -6.52
N ARG A 25 -12.48 12.99 -6.31
CA ARG A 25 -13.66 13.40 -7.09
C ARG A 25 -13.32 13.65 -8.56
N ALA A 26 -12.18 14.29 -8.84
CA ALA A 26 -11.74 14.52 -10.21
C ALA A 26 -11.47 13.19 -10.91
N TRP A 27 -10.76 12.29 -10.27
CA TRP A 27 -10.53 10.94 -10.77
C TRP A 27 -11.83 10.18 -11.02
N GLY A 28 -12.79 10.21 -10.10
CA GLY A 28 -14.07 9.53 -10.29
C GLY A 28 -14.83 9.97 -11.55
N LYS A 29 -14.80 11.26 -11.87
CA LYS A 29 -15.38 11.79 -13.12
C LYS A 29 -14.61 11.29 -14.36
N GLN A 30 -13.29 11.26 -14.31
CA GLN A 30 -12.44 10.75 -15.40
C GLN A 30 -12.68 9.26 -15.62
N TYR A 31 -12.77 8.48 -14.54
CA TYR A 31 -13.10 7.06 -14.58
C TYR A 31 -14.47 6.83 -15.25
N GLU A 32 -15.53 7.52 -14.79
CA GLU A 32 -16.87 7.41 -15.37
C GLU A 32 -16.88 7.76 -16.86
N ALA A 33 -16.16 8.80 -17.27
CA ALA A 33 -16.05 9.22 -18.65
C ALA A 33 -15.36 8.14 -19.50
N SER A 34 -14.21 7.63 -19.05
CA SER A 34 -13.41 6.62 -19.77
C SER A 34 -14.13 5.29 -19.96
N VAL A 35 -14.97 4.92 -19.00
CA VAL A 35 -15.80 3.71 -19.09
C VAL A 35 -16.98 3.94 -20.02
N ARG A 36 -17.63 5.11 -19.94
CA ARG A 36 -18.79 5.45 -20.76
C ARG A 36 -18.45 5.55 -22.26
N ASP A 37 -17.29 6.13 -22.59
CA ASP A 37 -16.83 6.23 -23.99
C ASP A 37 -16.10 4.99 -24.49
N GLY A 38 -15.89 3.98 -23.62
CA GLY A 38 -15.24 2.72 -23.94
C GLY A 38 -13.74 2.82 -24.20
N SER A 39 -13.12 3.98 -23.95
CA SER A 39 -11.69 4.18 -24.18
C SER A 39 -10.84 3.53 -23.09
N PHE A 40 -11.31 3.50 -21.86
CA PHE A 40 -10.57 3.09 -20.65
C PHE A 40 -9.25 3.85 -20.47
N LYS A 41 -9.12 5.02 -21.12
CA LYS A 41 -7.98 5.93 -20.97
C LYS A 41 -8.27 6.97 -19.90
N LEU A 42 -7.23 7.36 -19.19
CA LEU A 42 -7.32 8.35 -18.11
C LEU A 42 -6.31 9.47 -18.38
N PRO A 43 -6.68 10.74 -18.16
CA PRO A 43 -5.79 11.86 -18.36
C PRO A 43 -4.73 11.98 -17.26
N THR A 44 -4.97 11.41 -16.06
CA THR A 44 -4.04 11.47 -14.93
C THR A 44 -4.04 10.16 -14.12
N ALA A 45 -2.91 9.87 -13.46
CA ALA A 45 -2.83 8.90 -12.38
C ALA A 45 -3.00 9.64 -11.04
N ALA A 46 -4.04 9.32 -10.28
CA ALA A 46 -4.33 10.02 -9.02
C ALA A 46 -3.30 9.70 -7.92
N VAL A 47 -2.71 8.51 -7.98
CA VAL A 47 -1.59 8.10 -7.13
C VAL A 47 -0.47 7.58 -8.00
N VAL A 48 0.73 8.09 -7.79
CA VAL A 48 1.96 7.51 -8.32
C VAL A 48 2.73 6.90 -7.16
N GLN A 49 2.85 5.57 -7.20
CA GLN A 49 3.65 4.83 -6.24
C GLN A 49 5.04 4.61 -6.82
N LEU A 50 6.03 5.22 -6.18
CA LEU A 50 7.42 5.09 -6.55
C LEU A 50 8.09 3.98 -5.73
N LEU A 51 8.80 3.08 -6.40
CA LEU A 51 9.70 2.12 -5.79
C LEU A 51 11.15 2.50 -6.19
N PRO A 52 11.73 3.54 -5.56
CA PRO A 52 13.03 4.05 -5.98
C PRO A 52 14.15 3.03 -5.79
N THR A 53 13.95 2.08 -4.88
CA THR A 53 14.80 0.92 -4.69
C THR A 53 13.98 -0.31 -4.31
N GLU A 54 14.39 -1.47 -4.81
CA GLU A 54 13.85 -2.76 -4.38
C GLU A 54 14.70 -3.38 -3.27
N ALA A 55 15.89 -2.82 -2.95
CA ALA A 55 16.72 -3.26 -1.83
C ALA A 55 16.08 -2.94 -0.48
N CYS A 56 16.31 -3.81 0.50
CA CYS A 56 15.89 -3.64 1.88
C CYS A 56 17.00 -4.07 2.82
N ASN A 57 17.12 -3.33 3.91
CA ASN A 57 18.09 -3.64 4.98
C ASN A 57 17.57 -4.66 6.01
N LEU A 58 16.28 -5.09 5.90
CA LEU A 58 15.66 -6.07 6.80
C LEU A 58 15.28 -7.35 6.07
N ARG A 59 15.03 -8.41 6.87
CA ARG A 59 14.58 -9.74 6.42
C ARG A 59 13.40 -10.21 7.26
N CYS A 60 12.32 -9.38 7.24
CA CYS A 60 11.11 -9.64 8.04
C CYS A 60 10.46 -10.96 7.64
N GLN A 61 10.04 -11.77 8.61
CA GLN A 61 9.52 -13.12 8.41
C GLN A 61 8.33 -13.17 7.43
N MET A 62 7.39 -12.23 7.51
CA MET A 62 6.22 -12.18 6.65
C MET A 62 6.44 -11.49 5.29
N CYS A 63 7.66 -11.08 4.96
CA CYS A 63 7.90 -10.27 3.76
C CYS A 63 7.95 -11.14 2.50
N ASN A 64 7.01 -10.93 1.59
CA ASN A 64 6.97 -11.62 0.31
C ASN A 64 8.16 -11.31 -0.62
N GLN A 65 8.92 -10.25 -0.34
CA GLN A 65 10.08 -9.82 -1.12
C GLN A 65 11.40 -10.33 -0.52
N TRP A 66 11.59 -10.12 0.78
CA TRP A 66 12.87 -10.29 1.49
C TRP A 66 12.78 -11.23 2.68
N GLY A 67 11.65 -11.85 2.97
CA GLY A 67 11.52 -12.96 3.91
C GLY A 67 12.13 -14.23 3.33
N GLU A 68 12.12 -15.31 4.08
CA GLU A 68 12.73 -16.59 3.72
C GLU A 68 12.23 -17.08 2.34
N ASN A 69 10.92 -17.06 2.12
CA ASN A 69 10.29 -17.45 0.85
C ASN A 69 10.13 -16.26 -0.13
N GLY A 70 10.76 -15.12 0.18
CA GLY A 70 10.65 -13.90 -0.61
C GLY A 70 11.33 -14.04 -1.98
N TYR A 71 10.70 -13.50 -3.02
CA TYR A 71 11.15 -13.70 -4.40
C TYR A 71 12.54 -13.10 -4.71
N PHE A 72 13.05 -12.14 -3.92
CA PHE A 72 14.45 -11.69 -4.03
C PHE A 72 15.43 -12.68 -3.38
N ILE A 73 15.06 -13.27 -2.24
CA ILE A 73 15.87 -14.29 -1.56
C ILE A 73 15.95 -15.56 -2.40
N GLN A 74 14.83 -15.95 -3.00
CA GLN A 74 14.73 -17.13 -3.87
C GLN A 74 15.36 -16.92 -5.27
N GLY A 75 15.92 -15.73 -5.54
CA GLY A 75 16.58 -15.44 -6.82
C GLY A 75 15.64 -15.33 -8.03
N ILE A 76 14.33 -15.27 -7.81
CA ILE A 76 13.32 -15.13 -8.89
C ILE A 76 13.47 -13.77 -9.59
N ARG A 77 13.81 -12.72 -8.82
CA ARG A 77 14.14 -11.39 -9.32
C ARG A 77 15.41 -10.86 -8.65
N LYS A 78 16.07 -9.91 -9.34
CA LYS A 78 17.19 -9.16 -8.76
C LYS A 78 16.68 -7.77 -8.36
N ALA A 79 17.02 -7.35 -7.14
CA ALA A 79 16.68 -6.02 -6.67
C ALA A 79 17.42 -4.94 -7.47
N GLN A 80 16.72 -3.89 -7.86
CA GLN A 80 17.23 -2.79 -8.65
C GLN A 80 17.08 -1.46 -7.92
N HIS A 81 17.77 -0.44 -8.43
CA HIS A 81 17.66 0.94 -7.99
C HIS A 81 17.28 1.82 -9.18
N MET A 82 16.39 2.76 -8.95
CA MET A 82 16.00 3.75 -9.94
C MET A 82 17.19 4.67 -10.24
N GLU A 83 17.43 4.95 -11.52
CA GLU A 83 18.45 5.93 -11.88
C GLU A 83 17.95 7.33 -11.54
N GLU A 84 18.86 8.18 -11.05
CA GLU A 84 18.54 9.51 -10.52
C GLU A 84 17.87 10.41 -11.56
N GLU A 85 18.38 10.40 -12.78
CA GLU A 85 17.83 11.19 -13.88
C GLU A 85 16.40 10.77 -14.25
N GLY A 86 16.15 9.44 -14.31
CA GLY A 86 14.82 8.88 -14.58
C GLY A 86 13.83 9.26 -13.48
N LEU A 87 14.22 9.16 -12.22
CA LEU A 87 13.43 9.61 -11.08
C LEU A 87 13.10 11.11 -11.18
N ALA A 88 14.11 11.94 -11.40
CA ALA A 88 13.94 13.38 -11.45
C ALA A 88 13.02 13.81 -12.60
N LYS A 89 13.20 13.23 -13.80
CA LYS A 89 12.33 13.46 -14.96
C LYS A 89 10.89 13.07 -14.67
N LEU A 90 10.68 11.88 -14.07
CA LEU A 90 9.35 11.42 -13.71
C LEU A 90 8.69 12.38 -12.71
N VAL A 91 9.33 12.67 -11.57
CA VAL A 91 8.74 13.49 -10.50
C VAL A 91 8.43 14.90 -11.02
N ARG A 92 9.32 15.51 -11.82
CA ARG A 92 9.09 16.84 -12.42
C ARG A 92 7.96 16.87 -13.46
N SER A 93 7.61 15.73 -14.04
CA SER A 93 6.48 15.62 -14.99
C SER A 93 5.12 15.54 -14.32
N LEU A 94 5.07 15.35 -12.99
CA LEU A 94 3.83 15.18 -12.25
C LEU A 94 3.28 16.52 -11.75
N SER A 95 1.95 16.58 -11.59
CA SER A 95 1.25 17.72 -10.99
C SER A 95 0.86 17.41 -9.54
N PRO A 96 1.35 18.17 -8.53
CA PRO A 96 0.96 17.95 -7.13
C PRO A 96 -0.51 18.24 -6.85
N ARG A 97 -1.21 18.94 -7.77
CA ARG A 97 -2.66 19.15 -7.67
C ARG A 97 -3.47 17.91 -8.02
N GLU A 98 -2.94 17.09 -8.93
CA GLU A 98 -3.62 15.93 -9.50
C GLU A 98 -3.12 14.60 -8.91
N THR A 99 -1.84 14.57 -8.52
CA THR A 99 -1.16 13.35 -8.11
C THR A 99 -0.73 13.39 -6.64
N TYR A 100 -0.96 12.30 -5.96
CA TYR A 100 -0.41 11.97 -4.65
C TYR A 100 0.78 11.03 -4.83
N ILE A 101 1.88 11.28 -4.14
CA ILE A 101 3.07 10.42 -4.20
C ILE A 101 3.06 9.45 -3.02
N SER A 102 3.15 8.16 -3.32
CA SER A 102 3.36 7.10 -2.34
C SER A 102 4.72 6.45 -2.58
N VAL A 103 5.63 6.56 -1.64
CA VAL A 103 6.99 6.02 -1.79
C VAL A 103 7.08 4.71 -1.03
N HIS A 104 7.39 3.66 -1.76
CA HIS A 104 7.58 2.29 -1.27
C HIS A 104 8.92 1.73 -1.78
N GLY A 105 9.07 0.42 -1.74
CA GLY A 105 10.22 -0.31 -2.29
C GLY A 105 10.47 -1.55 -1.48
N GLY A 106 11.72 -1.93 -1.34
CA GLY A 106 12.19 -2.74 -0.22
C GLY A 106 12.17 -1.86 1.03
N GLU A 107 13.18 -0.97 1.17
CA GLU A 107 13.15 0.13 2.11
C GLU A 107 13.48 1.44 1.35
N PRO A 108 12.57 2.42 1.29
CA PRO A 108 12.79 3.65 0.49
C PRO A 108 14.07 4.40 0.87
N PHE A 109 14.42 4.41 2.16
CA PHE A 109 15.59 5.11 2.67
C PHE A 109 16.91 4.33 2.47
N ALA A 110 16.88 3.13 1.88
CA ALA A 110 18.05 2.44 1.35
C ALA A 110 18.40 2.87 -0.09
N TYR A 111 17.64 3.78 -0.68
CA TYR A 111 17.92 4.32 -2.01
C TYR A 111 19.13 5.24 -1.99
N LYS A 112 20.08 5.00 -2.90
CA LYS A 112 21.36 5.76 -2.93
C LYS A 112 21.18 7.27 -3.19
N HIS A 113 20.09 7.68 -3.88
CA HIS A 113 19.77 9.08 -4.18
C HIS A 113 18.56 9.59 -3.38
N THR A 114 18.41 9.16 -2.13
CA THR A 114 17.32 9.60 -1.25
C THR A 114 17.30 11.12 -1.08
N ALA A 115 18.45 11.78 -1.00
CA ALA A 115 18.53 13.23 -0.85
C ALA A 115 17.87 13.95 -2.04
N THR A 116 18.14 13.52 -3.26
CA THR A 116 17.53 14.05 -4.49
C THR A 116 16.03 13.84 -4.51
N LEU A 117 15.57 12.64 -4.14
CA LEU A 117 14.13 12.34 -4.05
C LEU A 117 13.43 13.29 -3.07
N LEU A 118 13.97 13.46 -1.87
CA LEU A 118 13.38 14.31 -0.83
C LEU A 118 13.34 15.78 -1.26
N GLU A 119 14.38 16.26 -1.93
CA GLU A 119 14.44 17.63 -2.45
C GLU A 119 13.40 17.87 -3.54
N LEU A 120 13.25 16.95 -4.51
CA LEU A 120 12.24 17.02 -5.56
C LEU A 120 10.81 17.06 -4.97
N LEU A 121 10.55 16.23 -3.98
CA LEU A 121 9.24 16.18 -3.32
C LEU A 121 8.94 17.48 -2.55
N ARG A 122 9.95 18.06 -1.91
CA ARG A 122 9.88 19.33 -1.20
C ARG A 122 9.63 20.51 -2.14
N GLU A 123 10.45 20.63 -3.20
CA GLU A 123 10.38 21.74 -4.17
C GLU A 123 9.00 21.81 -4.84
N GLN A 124 8.45 20.69 -5.22
CA GLN A 124 7.17 20.61 -5.91
C GLN A 124 5.96 20.54 -4.96
N GLN A 125 6.19 20.51 -3.65
CA GLN A 125 5.13 20.53 -2.62
C GLN A 125 4.10 19.40 -2.75
N PHE A 126 4.54 18.19 -3.08
CA PHE A 126 3.66 17.03 -3.12
C PHE A 126 3.09 16.69 -1.74
N ASP A 127 1.86 16.19 -1.72
CA ASP A 127 1.40 15.34 -0.63
C ASP A 127 2.10 13.99 -0.79
N VAL A 128 2.90 13.58 0.20
CA VAL A 128 3.71 12.36 0.12
C VAL A 128 3.53 11.46 1.34
N MET A 129 3.51 10.15 1.11
CA MET A 129 3.57 9.13 2.15
C MET A 129 4.73 8.18 1.88
N PHE A 130 5.56 7.98 2.89
CA PHE A 130 6.57 6.93 2.90
C PHE A 130 6.06 5.72 3.68
N THR A 131 6.09 4.55 3.04
CA THR A 131 5.99 3.27 3.74
C THR A 131 7.38 2.80 4.06
N THR A 132 7.73 2.74 5.35
CA THR A 132 9.10 2.49 5.81
C THR A 132 9.14 1.64 7.08
N ASN A 133 10.25 0.94 7.26
CA ASN A 133 10.57 0.29 8.54
C ASN A 133 11.15 1.27 9.59
N GLY A 134 11.47 2.50 9.19
CA GLY A 134 11.93 3.57 10.06
C GLY A 134 13.39 3.51 10.50
N THR A 135 14.14 2.45 10.18
CA THR A 135 15.50 2.24 10.71
C THR A 135 16.59 3.04 10.00
N LEU A 136 16.30 3.59 8.84
CA LEU A 136 17.25 4.38 8.02
C LEU A 136 16.87 5.86 7.92
N LEU A 137 16.00 6.38 8.79
CA LEU A 137 15.53 7.77 8.71
C LEU A 137 16.57 8.79 9.19
N THR A 138 17.38 8.44 10.18
CA THR A 138 18.28 9.37 10.89
C THR A 138 19.15 10.25 9.96
N PRO A 139 19.79 9.72 8.89
CA PRO A 139 20.59 10.56 7.98
C PRO A 139 19.77 11.58 7.18
N HIS A 140 18.45 11.47 7.16
CA HIS A 140 17.55 12.24 6.31
C HIS A 140 16.60 13.18 7.08
N LEU A 141 16.74 13.27 8.40
CA LEU A 141 15.80 14.01 9.26
C LEU A 141 15.66 15.47 8.87
N GLU A 142 16.75 16.16 8.54
CA GLU A 142 16.74 17.56 8.12
C GLU A 142 15.92 17.78 6.85
N SER A 143 16.12 16.92 5.84
CA SER A 143 15.38 17.00 4.57
C SER A 143 13.91 16.65 4.78
N LEU A 144 13.61 15.59 5.54
CA LEU A 144 12.26 15.17 5.88
C LEU A 144 11.51 16.25 6.67
N ALA A 145 12.20 16.91 7.60
CA ALA A 145 11.59 17.95 8.42
C ALA A 145 11.10 19.16 7.62
N ARG A 146 11.62 19.38 6.41
CA ARG A 146 11.27 20.50 5.51
C ARG A 146 10.18 20.16 4.48
N ILE A 147 9.73 18.90 4.38
CA ILE A 147 8.61 18.52 3.51
C ILE A 147 7.30 18.86 4.24
N GLU A 148 6.52 19.80 3.73
CA GLU A 148 5.31 20.28 4.41
C GLU A 148 4.27 19.18 4.58
N ASN A 149 3.88 18.51 3.49
CA ASN A 149 2.77 17.55 3.44
C ASN A 149 3.27 16.11 3.58
N LEU A 150 3.94 15.82 4.69
CA LEU A 150 4.60 14.55 4.95
C LEU A 150 3.70 13.60 5.74
N SER A 151 3.64 12.36 5.30
CA SER A 151 2.98 11.26 6.00
C SER A 151 3.88 10.03 6.05
N PHE A 152 3.73 9.22 7.08
CA PHE A 152 4.38 7.91 7.21
C PHE A 152 3.37 6.80 7.46
N LEU A 153 3.54 5.71 6.76
CA LEU A 153 3.04 4.40 7.11
C LEU A 153 4.22 3.62 7.69
N LEU A 154 4.40 3.71 9.02
CA LEU A 154 5.53 3.12 9.73
C LEU A 154 5.19 1.69 10.12
N SER A 155 6.03 0.76 9.67
CA SER A 155 5.84 -0.66 9.91
C SER A 155 6.32 -1.08 11.29
N ILE A 156 5.39 -1.29 12.22
CA ILE A 156 5.65 -1.77 13.60
C ILE A 156 4.72 -2.94 13.90
N ASP A 157 5.28 -4.10 14.19
CA ASP A 157 4.54 -5.36 14.34
C ASP A 157 4.44 -5.83 15.80
N GLY A 158 4.17 -4.93 16.72
CA GLY A 158 3.93 -5.28 18.12
C GLY A 158 4.72 -4.44 19.11
N ASP A 159 4.85 -4.94 20.34
CA ASP A 159 5.79 -4.42 21.32
C ASP A 159 7.25 -4.64 20.86
N GLU A 160 8.20 -4.07 21.61
CA GLU A 160 9.62 -4.13 21.23
C GLU A 160 10.12 -5.56 21.05
N GLU A 161 9.72 -6.47 21.92
CA GLU A 161 10.13 -7.86 21.88
C GLU A 161 9.64 -8.54 20.58
N THR A 162 8.34 -8.51 20.33
CA THR A 162 7.72 -9.13 19.15
C THR A 162 8.22 -8.47 17.86
N HIS A 163 8.30 -7.14 17.83
CA HIS A 163 8.81 -6.43 16.65
C HIS A 163 10.26 -6.85 16.34
N ASN A 164 11.11 -6.92 17.35
CA ASN A 164 12.53 -7.31 17.15
C ASN A 164 12.67 -8.78 16.75
N GLN A 165 11.81 -9.68 17.23
CA GLN A 165 11.78 -11.07 16.76
C GLN A 165 11.43 -11.18 15.27
N ILE A 166 10.47 -10.37 14.81
CA ILE A 166 9.98 -10.39 13.42
C ILE A 166 10.94 -9.67 12.46
N ARG A 167 11.50 -8.52 12.88
CA ARG A 167 12.23 -7.60 11.99
C ARG A 167 13.71 -7.49 12.26
N GLY A 168 14.21 -8.03 13.37
CA GLY A 168 15.60 -8.02 13.79
C GLY A 168 15.84 -7.19 15.05
N ALA A 169 16.85 -7.58 15.80
CA ALA A 169 17.20 -6.99 17.09
C ALA A 169 17.47 -5.47 16.98
N GLY A 170 16.92 -4.68 17.92
CA GLY A 170 17.12 -3.24 18.04
C GLY A 170 16.36 -2.39 17.00
N ARG A 171 15.59 -2.99 16.10
CA ARG A 171 14.89 -2.25 15.03
C ARG A 171 13.74 -1.39 15.55
N PHE A 172 13.06 -1.85 16.61
CA PHE A 172 12.04 -1.08 17.29
C PHE A 172 12.60 0.24 17.84
N ALA A 173 13.69 0.16 18.62
CA ALA A 173 14.32 1.32 19.23
C ALA A 173 14.83 2.32 18.18
N GLN A 174 15.45 1.82 17.08
CA GLN A 174 15.90 2.67 15.97
C GLN A 174 14.75 3.47 15.35
N ALA A 175 13.65 2.80 15.01
CA ALA A 175 12.49 3.46 14.42
C ALA A 175 11.86 4.47 15.39
N LYS A 176 11.75 4.13 16.69
CA LYS A 176 11.19 5.00 17.72
C LYS A 176 12.02 6.26 17.91
N THR A 177 13.34 6.13 18.02
CA THR A 177 14.27 7.25 18.18
C THR A 177 14.21 8.19 16.98
N ALA A 178 14.31 7.66 15.75
CA ALA A 178 14.28 8.47 14.54
C ALA A 178 12.96 9.26 14.39
N MET A 179 11.82 8.65 14.73
CA MET A 179 10.54 9.36 14.68
C MET A 179 10.43 10.44 15.75
N ALA A 180 10.93 10.21 16.97
CA ALA A 180 10.94 11.20 18.02
C ALA A 180 11.82 12.41 17.64
N GLU A 181 13.03 12.17 17.12
CA GLU A 181 13.94 13.22 16.64
C GLU A 181 13.32 14.04 15.49
N LEU A 182 12.65 13.39 14.54
CA LEU A 182 11.94 14.07 13.45
C LEU A 182 10.83 14.99 13.99
N PHE A 183 10.05 14.53 14.97
CA PHE A 183 8.98 15.31 15.57
C PHE A 183 9.54 16.54 16.30
N ASP A 184 10.60 16.37 17.06
CA ASP A 184 11.25 17.45 17.79
C ASP A 184 11.87 18.48 16.83
N LEU A 185 12.50 18.02 15.73
CA LEU A 185 13.05 18.90 14.71
C LEU A 185 11.94 19.70 14.02
N ARG A 186 10.82 19.07 13.65
CA ARG A 186 9.69 19.77 13.01
C ARG A 186 9.07 20.82 13.95
N ARG A 187 8.99 20.54 15.25
CA ARG A 187 8.55 21.54 16.25
C ARG A 187 9.50 22.74 16.31
N LYS A 188 10.82 22.49 16.37
CA LYS A 188 11.83 23.57 16.33
C LYS A 188 11.70 24.43 15.07
N LEU A 189 11.42 23.81 13.92
CA LEU A 189 11.22 24.47 12.63
C LEU A 189 9.81 25.08 12.46
N LYS A 190 8.92 24.93 13.45
CA LYS A 190 7.50 25.35 13.38
C LYS A 190 6.74 24.74 12.19
N MET A 191 7.15 23.55 11.77
CA MET A 191 6.50 22.79 10.70
C MET A 191 5.38 21.92 11.29
N PRO A 192 4.29 21.67 10.54
CA PRO A 192 3.27 20.70 10.98
C PRO A 192 3.89 19.33 11.23
N LEU A 193 3.45 18.62 12.26
CA LEU A 193 3.91 17.25 12.50
C LEU A 193 3.53 16.36 11.32
N PRO A 194 4.33 15.32 10.98
CA PRO A 194 3.96 14.39 9.93
C PRO A 194 2.75 13.57 10.38
N LEU A 195 1.89 13.22 9.43
CA LEU A 195 0.80 12.28 9.70
C LEU A 195 1.39 10.87 9.86
N LEU A 196 1.57 10.43 11.10
CA LEU A 196 2.13 9.12 11.41
C LEU A 196 1.04 8.08 11.58
N ILE A 197 1.10 7.02 10.75
CA ILE A 197 0.25 5.84 10.86
C ILE A 197 1.15 4.65 11.19
N ILE A 198 0.93 4.01 12.33
CA ILE A 198 1.55 2.72 12.64
C ILE A 198 0.80 1.64 11.86
N SER A 199 1.52 0.82 11.10
CA SER A 199 0.96 -0.33 10.38
C SER A 199 1.49 -1.62 10.99
N ILE A 200 0.59 -2.41 11.57
CA ILE A 200 0.87 -3.78 12.02
C ILE A 200 0.33 -4.76 10.99
N THR A 201 1.11 -5.78 10.65
CA THR A 201 0.63 -6.89 9.84
C THR A 201 -0.10 -7.88 10.73
N VAL A 202 -1.39 -8.09 10.48
CA VAL A 202 -2.21 -9.08 11.19
C VAL A 202 -1.94 -10.45 10.59
N CYS A 203 -1.25 -11.30 11.32
CA CYS A 203 -0.82 -12.62 10.89
C CYS A 203 -0.50 -13.51 12.11
N GLU A 204 -0.08 -14.72 11.88
CA GLU A 204 0.27 -15.72 12.87
C GLU A 204 1.27 -15.22 13.93
N TRP A 205 2.26 -14.43 13.53
CA TRP A 205 3.32 -13.94 14.45
C TRP A 205 2.87 -12.76 15.32
N THR A 206 1.76 -12.09 14.99
CA THR A 206 1.33 -10.86 15.68
C THR A 206 0.08 -11.03 16.54
N THR A 207 -0.55 -12.21 16.55
CA THR A 207 -1.83 -12.44 17.23
C THR A 207 -1.81 -12.01 18.70
N ASN A 208 -0.76 -12.32 19.43
CA ASN A 208 -0.64 -12.06 20.88
C ASN A 208 -0.36 -10.60 21.24
N VAL A 209 -0.06 -9.74 20.24
CA VAL A 209 0.29 -8.33 20.45
C VAL A 209 -0.69 -7.35 19.84
N LEU A 210 -1.75 -7.81 19.17
CA LEU A 210 -2.74 -6.95 18.53
C LEU A 210 -3.37 -5.93 19.47
N GLU A 211 -3.57 -6.29 20.74
CA GLU A 211 -4.12 -5.37 21.75
C GLU A 211 -3.07 -4.37 22.26
N LYS A 212 -1.81 -4.79 22.38
CA LYS A 212 -0.70 -3.96 22.86
C LYS A 212 -0.31 -2.85 21.90
N ILE A 213 -0.52 -3.05 20.58
CA ILE A 213 -0.11 -2.08 19.56
C ILE A 213 -0.75 -0.71 19.74
N TYR A 214 -1.88 -0.63 20.44
CA TYR A 214 -2.52 0.65 20.76
C TYR A 214 -1.65 1.52 21.68
N ASP A 215 -1.07 0.93 22.70
CA ASP A 215 -0.19 1.64 23.63
C ASP A 215 1.16 1.95 22.96
N VAL A 216 1.69 1.04 22.15
CA VAL A 216 2.85 1.29 21.29
C VAL A 216 2.62 2.50 20.37
N ALA A 217 1.49 2.57 19.70
CA ALA A 217 1.17 3.69 18.83
C ALA A 217 1.06 5.03 19.57
N ARG A 218 0.57 5.00 20.80
CA ARG A 218 0.58 6.20 21.68
C ARG A 218 2.00 6.64 22.04
N ASP A 219 2.89 5.69 22.29
CA ASP A 219 4.30 5.96 22.61
C ASP A 219 5.07 6.53 21.42
N PHE A 220 4.69 6.16 20.20
CA PHE A 220 5.18 6.76 18.94
C PHE A 220 4.50 8.09 18.61
N ASN A 221 3.54 8.55 19.42
CA ASN A 221 2.69 9.70 19.09
C ASN A 221 2.00 9.54 17.72
N ALA A 222 1.52 8.34 17.40
CA ALA A 222 0.88 8.06 16.12
C ALA A 222 -0.51 8.70 16.03
N PHE A 223 -0.87 9.15 14.82
CA PHE A 223 -2.20 9.66 14.51
C PHE A 223 -3.22 8.53 14.30
N ALA A 224 -2.77 7.43 13.71
CA ALA A 224 -3.62 6.25 13.49
C ALA A 224 -2.83 4.95 13.58
N ILE A 225 -3.59 3.86 13.73
CA ILE A 225 -3.12 2.48 13.64
C ILE A 225 -3.86 1.82 12.49
N ASN A 226 -3.12 1.20 11.58
CA ASN A 226 -3.64 0.35 10.53
C ASN A 226 -3.36 -1.12 10.85
N TYR A 227 -4.41 -1.88 11.17
CA TYR A 227 -4.35 -3.33 11.25
C TYR A 227 -4.46 -3.87 9.82
N ASN A 228 -3.30 -4.15 9.21
CA ASN A 228 -3.19 -4.61 7.83
C ASN A 228 -3.18 -6.14 7.79
N PHE A 229 -4.25 -6.74 7.29
CA PHE A 229 -4.35 -8.19 7.18
C PHE A 229 -3.35 -8.71 6.17
N ARG A 230 -2.58 -9.72 6.55
CA ARG A 230 -1.58 -10.35 5.70
C ARG A 230 -2.24 -10.90 4.44
N TRP A 231 -1.60 -10.68 3.30
CA TRP A 231 -1.93 -11.41 2.10
C TRP A 231 -1.33 -12.79 2.18
N PHE A 232 -2.06 -13.76 1.67
CA PHE A 232 -1.57 -15.13 1.58
C PHE A 232 -2.16 -15.81 0.36
N LEU A 233 -1.48 -16.84 -0.11
CA LEU A 233 -1.89 -17.68 -1.24
C LEU A 233 -1.64 -19.14 -0.90
N THR A 234 -2.44 -20.01 -1.52
CA THR A 234 -2.18 -21.45 -1.58
C THR A 234 -1.49 -21.80 -2.90
N GLU A 235 -0.79 -22.94 -2.94
CA GLU A 235 -0.18 -23.43 -4.19
C GLU A 235 -1.22 -23.61 -5.31
N GLU A 236 -2.41 -24.14 -4.98
CA GLU A 236 -3.52 -24.31 -5.92
C GLU A 236 -3.94 -22.97 -6.57
N ILE A 237 -4.08 -21.92 -5.76
CA ILE A 237 -4.45 -20.58 -6.25
C ILE A 237 -3.35 -19.99 -7.12
N GLY A 238 -2.09 -20.19 -6.73
CA GLY A 238 -0.94 -19.76 -7.53
C GLY A 238 -0.88 -20.44 -8.89
N GLN A 239 -1.14 -21.74 -8.95
CA GLN A 239 -1.20 -22.50 -10.21
C GLN A 239 -2.37 -22.06 -11.10
N LYS A 240 -3.55 -21.84 -10.54
CA LYS A 240 -4.70 -21.24 -11.27
C LYS A 240 -4.37 -19.86 -11.82
N TYR A 241 -3.61 -19.05 -11.08
CA TYR A 241 -3.12 -17.76 -11.58
C TYR A 241 -2.19 -17.92 -12.77
N GLU A 242 -1.24 -18.86 -12.75
CA GLU A 242 -0.32 -19.11 -13.86
C GLU A 242 -1.08 -19.52 -15.13
N GLN A 243 -2.06 -20.42 -15.00
CA GLN A 243 -2.92 -20.83 -16.09
C GLN A 243 -3.72 -19.66 -16.67
N HIS A 244 -4.35 -18.89 -15.80
CA HIS A 244 -5.14 -17.71 -16.18
C HIS A 244 -4.29 -16.65 -16.89
N LEU A 245 -3.08 -16.38 -16.38
CA LEU A 245 -2.14 -15.45 -16.97
C LEU A 245 -1.74 -15.86 -18.39
N GLN A 246 -1.48 -17.16 -18.59
CA GLN A 246 -1.15 -17.70 -19.91
C GLN A 246 -2.34 -17.61 -20.88
N GLN A 247 -3.54 -17.96 -20.42
CA GLN A 247 -4.74 -17.98 -21.27
C GLN A 247 -5.17 -16.56 -21.69
N GLU A 248 -5.22 -15.62 -20.74
CA GLU A 248 -5.76 -14.29 -20.99
C GLU A 248 -4.73 -13.28 -21.53
N PHE A 249 -3.47 -13.44 -21.16
CA PHE A 249 -2.41 -12.49 -21.51
C PHE A 249 -1.29 -13.10 -22.36
N GLY A 250 -1.24 -14.42 -22.50
CA GLY A 250 -0.16 -15.10 -23.23
C GLY A 250 1.19 -15.01 -22.51
N LEU A 251 1.18 -14.74 -21.21
CA LEU A 251 2.37 -14.52 -20.39
C LEU A 251 2.67 -15.74 -19.53
N LYS A 252 3.96 -16.01 -19.33
CA LYS A 252 4.44 -16.97 -18.34
C LYS A 252 4.67 -16.26 -17.02
N SER A 253 4.21 -16.85 -15.93
CA SER A 253 4.46 -16.32 -14.58
C SER A 253 5.94 -16.43 -14.22
N SER A 254 6.45 -15.42 -13.53
CA SER A 254 7.79 -15.45 -12.90
C SER A 254 7.86 -16.37 -11.67
N GLY A 255 6.72 -16.76 -11.13
CA GLY A 255 6.62 -17.48 -9.86
C GLY A 255 6.76 -16.59 -8.61
N ALA A 256 6.83 -15.26 -8.76
CA ALA A 256 6.97 -14.32 -7.65
C ALA A 256 5.80 -14.40 -6.64
N TRP A 257 4.66 -14.92 -7.05
CA TRP A 257 3.51 -15.15 -6.17
C TRP A 257 3.81 -16.13 -5.01
N ARG A 258 4.82 -17.01 -5.16
CA ARG A 258 5.24 -17.95 -4.10
C ARG A 258 5.71 -17.23 -2.83
N GLY A 259 6.18 -15.99 -2.94
CA GLY A 259 6.52 -15.17 -1.79
C GLY A 259 5.32 -14.83 -0.86
N TRP A 260 4.07 -15.06 -1.32
CA TRP A 260 2.87 -14.87 -0.53
C TRP A 260 2.37 -16.16 0.15
N MET A 261 3.01 -17.29 -0.09
CA MET A 261 2.68 -18.53 0.61
C MET A 261 3.09 -18.44 2.07
N SER A 262 2.37 -19.12 2.92
CA SER A 262 2.69 -19.26 4.34
C SER A 262 2.58 -20.74 4.72
N GLU A 263 3.68 -21.30 5.18
CA GLU A 263 3.75 -22.70 5.62
C GLU A 263 2.92 -22.97 6.89
N HIS A 264 2.73 -21.93 7.72
CA HIS A 264 2.01 -22.02 9.00
C HIS A 264 0.58 -21.50 8.95
N HIS A 265 0.06 -21.21 7.76
CA HIS A 265 -1.27 -20.61 7.62
C HIS A 265 -2.38 -21.55 8.15
N ASP A 266 -2.32 -22.82 7.77
CA ASP A 266 -3.37 -23.80 8.08
C ASP A 266 -3.32 -24.31 9.53
N GLU A 267 -2.21 -24.09 10.22
CA GLU A 267 -1.99 -24.54 11.61
C GLU A 267 -2.42 -23.49 12.64
N HIS A 268 -2.76 -22.26 12.20
CA HIS A 268 -3.01 -21.14 13.11
C HIS A 268 -4.48 -20.97 13.46
N ASP A 269 -4.75 -20.71 14.76
CA ASP A 269 -6.11 -20.38 15.24
C ASP A 269 -6.46 -18.92 14.98
N TYR A 270 -7.07 -18.65 13.83
CA TYR A 270 -7.55 -17.32 13.45
C TYR A 270 -8.79 -16.83 14.23
N GLY A 271 -9.46 -17.72 14.98
CA GLY A 271 -10.51 -17.33 15.93
C GLY A 271 -9.97 -16.41 17.02
N ASN A 272 -8.75 -16.67 17.51
CA ASN A 272 -8.04 -15.81 18.47
C ASN A 272 -7.69 -14.44 17.88
N VAL A 273 -7.24 -14.39 16.62
CA VAL A 273 -7.01 -13.12 15.88
C VAL A 273 -8.29 -12.30 15.82
N ALA A 274 -9.38 -12.93 15.40
CA ALA A 274 -10.68 -12.28 15.31
C ALA A 274 -11.20 -11.78 16.68
N ALA A 275 -10.99 -12.55 17.74
CA ALA A 275 -11.37 -12.17 19.10
C ALA A 275 -10.57 -10.96 19.58
N ALA A 276 -9.24 -10.94 19.39
CA ALA A 276 -8.37 -9.82 19.75
C ALA A 276 -8.75 -8.53 19.01
N LEU A 277 -8.96 -8.62 17.69
CA LEU A 277 -9.38 -7.46 16.88
C LEU A 277 -10.75 -6.91 17.31
N ARG A 278 -11.72 -7.79 17.60
CA ARG A 278 -13.03 -7.37 18.13
C ARG A 278 -12.89 -6.60 19.45
N ARG A 279 -12.02 -7.07 20.37
CA ARG A 279 -11.74 -6.36 21.62
C ARG A 279 -11.13 -4.98 21.36
N VAL A 280 -10.07 -4.90 20.56
CA VAL A 280 -9.43 -3.62 20.20
C VAL A 280 -10.44 -2.63 19.60
N LEU A 281 -11.22 -3.07 18.62
CA LEU A 281 -12.19 -2.19 17.95
C LEU A 281 -13.32 -1.74 18.86
N ARG A 282 -13.73 -2.56 19.85
CA ARG A 282 -14.74 -2.20 20.84
C ARG A 282 -14.19 -1.24 21.89
N GLU A 283 -13.00 -1.51 22.41
CA GLU A 283 -12.47 -0.83 23.60
C GLU A 283 -11.59 0.37 23.28
N LYS A 284 -10.84 0.31 22.18
CA LYS A 284 -9.83 1.32 21.83
C LYS A 284 -10.24 2.23 20.67
N ARG A 285 -11.30 1.90 19.92
CA ARG A 285 -11.73 2.70 18.78
C ARG A 285 -12.33 4.03 19.23
N SER A 286 -11.50 5.05 19.31
CA SER A 286 -11.95 6.43 19.55
C SER A 286 -12.36 7.10 18.24
N ARG A 287 -13.43 7.91 18.29
CA ARG A 287 -13.80 8.81 17.19
C ARG A 287 -13.37 10.25 17.41
N VAL A 288 -12.83 10.53 18.59
CA VAL A 288 -12.58 11.91 19.05
C VAL A 288 -11.09 12.20 19.20
N ARG A 289 -10.28 11.18 19.57
CA ARG A 289 -8.85 11.39 19.86
C ARG A 289 -7.99 10.29 19.22
N PRO A 290 -6.81 10.64 18.67
CA PRO A 290 -5.84 9.66 18.18
C PRO A 290 -5.28 8.78 19.33
N PRO A 291 -4.72 7.60 19.00
CA PRO A 291 -4.65 7.06 17.65
C PRO A 291 -6.01 6.55 17.18
N TYR A 292 -6.38 6.90 15.93
CA TYR A 292 -7.56 6.33 15.28
C TYR A 292 -7.25 4.92 14.78
N VAL A 293 -8.21 3.99 14.96
CA VAL A 293 -8.04 2.60 14.56
C VAL A 293 -8.74 2.33 13.25
N VAL A 294 -8.00 1.82 12.28
CA VAL A 294 -8.49 1.37 10.98
C VAL A 294 -8.01 -0.04 10.69
N THR A 295 -8.72 -0.76 9.84
CA THR A 295 -8.31 -2.08 9.35
C THR A 295 -8.15 -2.02 7.82
N THR A 296 -7.24 -2.80 7.29
CA THR A 296 -7.13 -3.04 5.85
C THR A 296 -7.21 -4.56 5.62
N PRO A 297 -8.32 -5.07 5.09
CA PRO A 297 -9.53 -4.42 4.55
C PRO A 297 -10.38 -3.65 5.57
N SER A 298 -10.87 -2.46 5.18
CA SER A 298 -11.64 -1.60 6.09
C SER A 298 -13.13 -1.97 6.23
N GLN A 299 -13.64 -2.80 5.34
CA GLN A 299 -15.03 -3.27 5.33
C GLN A 299 -15.31 -4.48 6.19
N LEU A 300 -14.27 -5.25 6.58
CA LEU A 300 -14.44 -6.44 7.42
C LEU A 300 -15.06 -6.10 8.76
N ARG A 301 -15.93 -6.97 9.27
CA ARG A 301 -16.64 -6.81 10.54
C ARG A 301 -16.85 -8.16 11.22
N GLY A 302 -16.81 -8.18 12.52
CA GLY A 302 -17.24 -9.33 13.32
C GLY A 302 -16.59 -10.65 12.93
N LYS A 303 -17.36 -11.57 12.35
CA LYS A 303 -16.89 -12.88 11.89
C LYS A 303 -15.97 -12.79 10.66
N ASP A 304 -16.06 -11.72 9.86
CA ASP A 304 -15.25 -11.58 8.65
C ASP A 304 -13.74 -11.60 8.93
N TYR A 305 -13.32 -11.25 10.15
CA TYR A 305 -11.91 -11.29 10.55
C TYR A 305 -11.32 -12.69 10.55
N GLU A 306 -12.13 -13.69 10.92
CA GLU A 306 -11.76 -15.12 10.86
C GLU A 306 -11.93 -15.65 9.44
N THR A 307 -13.07 -15.38 8.81
CA THR A 307 -13.37 -15.79 7.43
C THR A 307 -12.31 -15.32 6.45
N TYR A 308 -11.71 -14.14 6.67
CA TYR A 308 -10.62 -13.63 5.81
C TYR A 308 -9.45 -14.64 5.69
N PHE A 309 -9.14 -15.36 6.75
CA PHE A 309 -8.03 -16.31 6.77
C PHE A 309 -8.47 -17.74 6.46
N THR A 310 -9.74 -18.10 6.69
CA THR A 310 -10.22 -19.49 6.60
C THR A 310 -10.99 -19.80 5.32
N ASP A 311 -11.54 -18.78 4.63
CA ASP A 311 -12.25 -18.97 3.36
C ASP A 311 -11.66 -18.04 2.28
N TYR A 312 -10.69 -18.56 1.53
CA TYR A 312 -9.99 -17.79 0.49
C TYR A 312 -10.93 -17.27 -0.61
N LEU A 313 -12.05 -17.93 -0.86
CA LEU A 313 -12.96 -17.55 -1.96
C LEU A 313 -13.87 -16.39 -1.60
N ASP A 314 -14.13 -16.14 -0.31
CA ASP A 314 -14.93 -15.00 0.12
C ASP A 314 -14.21 -13.67 -0.18
N THR A 315 -14.83 -12.81 -0.92
CA THR A 315 -14.35 -11.47 -1.28
C THR A 315 -15.04 -10.35 -0.53
N PHE A 316 -15.90 -10.70 0.42
CA PHE A 316 -16.67 -9.75 1.23
C PHE A 316 -17.42 -8.73 0.37
N GLY A 317 -17.97 -9.21 -0.75
CA GLY A 317 -18.72 -8.41 -1.72
C GLY A 317 -17.89 -7.42 -2.55
N ASN A 318 -16.57 -7.67 -2.68
CA ASN A 318 -15.69 -6.89 -3.57
C ASN A 318 -15.46 -7.65 -4.87
N GLU A 319 -16.10 -7.21 -5.91
CA GLU A 319 -16.20 -7.92 -7.19
C GLU A 319 -15.18 -7.44 -8.23
N SER A 320 -14.72 -6.19 -8.12
CA SER A 320 -13.83 -5.54 -9.11
C SER A 320 -12.72 -4.76 -8.42
N CYS A 321 -11.58 -4.65 -9.10
CA CYS A 321 -10.44 -3.86 -8.65
C CYS A 321 -10.33 -2.56 -9.47
N PHE A 322 -10.29 -1.41 -8.77
CA PHE A 322 -10.14 -0.09 -9.40
C PHE A 322 -8.71 0.44 -9.40
N MET A 323 -7.77 -0.28 -8.76
CA MET A 323 -6.37 0.12 -8.71
C MET A 323 -5.78 0.48 -10.07
N PRO A 324 -6.04 -0.27 -11.17
CA PRO A 324 -5.49 0.04 -12.49
C PRO A 324 -5.96 1.37 -13.09
N PHE A 325 -7.03 1.92 -12.57
CA PHE A 325 -7.56 3.22 -13.01
C PHE A 325 -7.09 4.38 -12.15
N TYR A 326 -6.61 4.09 -10.95
CA TYR A 326 -6.32 5.08 -9.93
C TYR A 326 -4.82 5.21 -9.62
N TRP A 327 -4.10 4.09 -9.70
CA TRP A 327 -2.77 3.92 -9.14
C TRP A 327 -1.76 3.51 -10.22
N ALA A 328 -0.69 4.27 -10.36
CA ALA A 328 0.45 3.93 -11.20
C ALA A 328 1.61 3.51 -10.30
N ARG A 329 1.97 2.22 -10.33
CA ARG A 329 3.10 1.68 -9.56
C ARG A 329 4.32 1.58 -10.46
N VAL A 330 5.35 2.37 -10.16
CA VAL A 330 6.58 2.47 -10.94
C VAL A 330 7.71 1.78 -10.21
N HIS A 331 8.25 0.73 -10.84
CA HIS A 331 9.40 -0.03 -10.35
C HIS A 331 10.72 0.69 -10.63
N ALA A 332 11.79 0.23 -9.98
CA ALA A 332 13.11 0.83 -10.06
C ALA A 332 13.69 0.92 -11.49
N ASN A 333 13.31 0.00 -12.38
CA ASN A 333 13.70 0.01 -13.80
C ASN A 333 12.74 0.82 -14.70
N GLY A 334 11.77 1.53 -14.12
CA GLY A 334 10.77 2.29 -14.85
C GLY A 334 9.56 1.50 -15.32
N ASP A 335 9.50 0.19 -15.08
CA ASP A 335 8.33 -0.60 -15.43
C ASP A 335 7.11 -0.16 -14.64
N LEU A 336 6.01 0.03 -15.35
CA LEU A 336 4.71 0.34 -14.79
C LEU A 336 3.90 -0.94 -14.66
N ILE A 337 3.47 -1.22 -13.43
CA ILE A 337 2.55 -2.32 -13.11
C ILE A 337 1.39 -1.81 -12.25
N TYR A 338 0.34 -2.61 -12.11
CA TYR A 338 -0.78 -2.26 -11.23
C TYR A 338 -0.79 -3.10 -9.95
N CYS A 339 -0.36 -4.33 -10.04
CA CYS A 339 -0.54 -5.33 -8.99
C CYS A 339 0.74 -5.58 -8.21
N PRO A 340 0.76 -5.31 -6.90
CA PRO A 340 1.94 -5.62 -6.09
C PRO A 340 2.14 -7.12 -5.85
N GLY A 341 1.06 -7.91 -5.93
CA GLY A 341 1.09 -9.35 -5.69
C GLY A 341 1.50 -10.19 -6.90
N HIS A 342 1.42 -9.62 -8.11
CA HIS A 342 1.78 -10.32 -9.35
C HIS A 342 2.44 -9.34 -10.34
N PRO A 343 3.76 -9.21 -10.27
CA PRO A 343 4.50 -8.25 -11.09
C PRO A 343 4.68 -8.68 -12.55
N ASP A 344 4.01 -9.77 -12.98
CA ASP A 344 4.22 -10.39 -14.29
C ASP A 344 3.64 -9.57 -15.45
N ILE A 345 2.63 -8.71 -15.18
CA ILE A 345 2.00 -7.89 -16.22
C ILE A 345 2.59 -6.48 -16.19
N ILE A 346 3.57 -6.25 -17.04
CA ILE A 346 4.16 -4.92 -17.26
C ILE A 346 3.32 -4.22 -18.31
N VAL A 347 2.70 -3.08 -17.92
CA VAL A 347 1.80 -2.34 -18.82
C VAL A 347 2.50 -1.26 -19.65
N GLY A 348 3.74 -0.93 -19.32
CA GLY A 348 4.58 0.04 -20.03
C GLY A 348 5.85 0.35 -19.25
N ASN A 349 6.68 1.27 -19.76
CA ASN A 349 7.87 1.73 -19.08
C ASN A 349 7.92 3.26 -19.06
N VAL A 350 7.89 3.85 -17.87
CA VAL A 350 7.76 5.31 -17.72
C VAL A 350 9.01 6.08 -18.11
N PHE A 351 10.19 5.45 -18.09
CA PHE A 351 11.44 6.11 -18.48
C PHE A 351 11.60 6.19 -19.99
N ARG A 352 11.09 5.18 -20.70
CA ARG A 352 11.10 5.13 -22.17
C ARG A 352 9.94 5.94 -22.77
N ASP A 353 8.73 5.72 -22.26
CA ASP A 353 7.49 6.17 -22.91
C ASP A 353 6.91 7.44 -22.26
N GLY A 354 7.31 7.74 -21.03
CA GLY A 354 6.63 8.70 -20.16
C GLY A 354 5.45 8.07 -19.41
N LEU A 355 5.02 8.72 -18.30
CA LEU A 355 3.99 8.13 -17.43
C LEU A 355 2.66 7.92 -18.14
N MET A 356 2.11 8.95 -18.77
CA MET A 356 0.74 8.85 -19.32
C MET A 356 0.62 7.95 -20.56
N PRO A 357 1.58 7.93 -21.48
CA PRO A 357 1.60 6.91 -22.55
C PRO A 357 1.68 5.49 -22.00
N ALA A 358 2.56 5.21 -21.01
CA ALA A 358 2.65 3.90 -20.36
C ALA A 358 1.34 3.54 -19.63
N PHE A 359 0.75 4.50 -18.89
CA PHE A 359 -0.48 4.32 -18.13
C PHE A 359 -1.70 4.09 -19.03
N ASN A 360 -1.67 4.52 -20.29
CA ASN A 360 -2.74 4.34 -21.29
C ASN A 360 -2.32 3.45 -22.48
N SER A 361 -1.31 2.61 -22.33
CA SER A 361 -0.89 1.64 -23.33
C SER A 361 -2.01 0.65 -23.68
N GLU A 362 -1.90 -0.04 -24.79
CA GLU A 362 -2.83 -1.11 -25.17
C GLU A 362 -2.91 -2.21 -24.11
N THR A 363 -1.77 -2.61 -23.56
CA THR A 363 -1.71 -3.59 -22.46
C THR A 363 -2.42 -3.09 -21.21
N SER A 364 -2.27 -1.81 -20.88
CA SER A 364 -2.97 -1.17 -19.77
C SER A 364 -4.49 -1.18 -19.97
N ILE A 365 -4.95 -0.83 -21.18
CA ILE A 365 -6.38 -0.83 -21.53
C ILE A 365 -6.93 -2.26 -21.49
N LYS A 366 -6.20 -3.23 -22.05
CA LYS A 366 -6.57 -4.66 -21.97
C LYS A 366 -6.71 -5.10 -20.51
N PHE A 367 -5.74 -4.76 -19.66
CA PHE A 367 -5.78 -5.09 -18.25
C PHE A 367 -6.99 -4.47 -17.53
N ARG A 368 -7.28 -3.18 -17.77
CA ARG A 368 -8.43 -2.49 -17.19
C ARG A 368 -9.77 -3.12 -17.58
N LYS A 369 -9.92 -3.47 -18.85
CA LYS A 369 -11.11 -4.19 -19.34
C LYS A 369 -11.25 -5.54 -18.64
N HIS A 370 -10.17 -6.30 -18.59
CA HIS A 370 -10.15 -7.62 -17.98
C HIS A 370 -10.58 -7.56 -16.51
N ILE A 371 -9.95 -6.71 -15.70
CA ILE A 371 -10.16 -6.69 -14.25
C ILE A 371 -11.57 -6.22 -13.83
N LEU A 372 -12.31 -5.54 -14.70
CA LEU A 372 -13.70 -5.16 -14.45
C LEU A 372 -14.69 -6.32 -14.60
N THR A 373 -14.35 -7.30 -15.43
CA THR A 373 -15.22 -8.43 -15.74
C THR A 373 -14.73 -9.73 -15.16
N ASN A 374 -13.41 -9.83 -14.96
CA ASN A 374 -12.74 -11.05 -14.57
C ASN A 374 -11.57 -10.73 -13.61
N ARG A 375 -11.45 -11.42 -12.51
CA ARG A 375 -10.35 -11.23 -11.57
C ARG A 375 -9.36 -12.36 -11.69
N PHE A 376 -8.09 -12.06 -11.41
CA PHE A 376 -7.11 -13.12 -11.24
C PHE A 376 -7.39 -13.91 -9.96
N PRO A 377 -7.14 -15.22 -9.95
CA PRO A 377 -7.32 -16.05 -8.76
C PRO A 377 -6.66 -15.49 -7.50
N ILE A 378 -5.50 -14.85 -7.65
CA ILE A 378 -4.74 -14.26 -6.54
C ILE A 378 -5.27 -12.90 -6.05
N CYS A 379 -6.35 -12.36 -6.62
CA CYS A 379 -6.88 -11.06 -6.21
C CYS A 379 -7.58 -11.07 -4.85
N ASN A 380 -8.11 -12.21 -4.41
CA ASN A 380 -9.03 -12.30 -3.27
C ASN A 380 -8.42 -11.86 -1.93
N ARG A 381 -7.09 -11.88 -1.79
CA ARG A 381 -6.40 -11.40 -0.59
C ARG A 381 -5.51 -10.19 -0.85
N CYS A 382 -5.58 -9.62 -2.05
CA CYS A 382 -4.83 -8.42 -2.40
C CYS A 382 -5.48 -7.17 -1.79
N CYS A 383 -4.71 -6.34 -1.08
CA CYS A 383 -5.21 -5.08 -0.52
C CYS A 383 -5.81 -4.15 -1.59
N GLY A 384 -5.34 -4.24 -2.85
CA GLY A 384 -5.87 -3.46 -3.96
C GLY A 384 -7.36 -3.69 -4.21
N LEU A 385 -7.85 -4.92 -4.01
CA LEU A 385 -9.27 -5.22 -4.12
C LEU A 385 -10.10 -4.47 -3.07
N TYR A 386 -9.52 -4.24 -1.90
CA TYR A 386 -10.19 -3.67 -0.74
C TYR A 386 -9.92 -2.18 -0.51
N MET A 387 -8.82 -1.62 -1.03
CA MET A 387 -8.47 -0.21 -0.86
C MET A 387 -9.39 0.73 -1.66
N THR A 388 -10.06 0.24 -2.66
CA THR A 388 -10.87 1.03 -3.60
C THR A 388 -12.33 1.22 -3.16
N ASN A 389 -12.65 0.93 -1.91
CA ASN A 389 -14.00 1.09 -1.37
C ASN A 389 -14.62 2.50 -1.54
N PRO A 390 -13.86 3.62 -1.58
CA PRO A 390 -14.43 4.93 -1.97
C PRO A 390 -14.98 4.97 -3.38
N ALA A 391 -14.63 4.02 -4.24
CA ALA A 391 -15.11 3.91 -5.62
C ALA A 391 -16.41 3.11 -5.77
N ARG A 392 -16.93 2.47 -4.72
CA ARG A 392 -18.19 1.69 -4.80
C ARG A 392 -19.35 2.41 -5.50
N PRO A 393 -19.61 3.71 -5.28
CA PRO A 393 -20.66 4.42 -6.02
C PRO A 393 -20.38 4.51 -7.53
N TYR A 394 -19.10 4.65 -7.90
CA TYR A 394 -18.68 4.71 -9.31
C TYR A 394 -18.69 3.32 -9.96
N GLU A 395 -18.38 2.28 -9.21
CA GLU A 395 -18.44 0.89 -9.66
C GLU A 395 -19.83 0.49 -10.10
N GLN A 396 -20.81 0.64 -9.22
CA GLN A 396 -22.19 0.26 -9.51
C GLN A 396 -22.75 1.02 -10.72
N LYS A 397 -22.32 2.25 -10.92
CA LYS A 397 -22.70 3.07 -12.06
C LYS A 397 -22.00 2.62 -13.33
N ALA A 398 -20.69 2.32 -13.27
CA ALA A 398 -19.93 1.82 -14.40
C ALA A 398 -20.45 0.45 -14.88
N ARG A 399 -20.71 -0.47 -13.96
CA ARG A 399 -21.30 -1.79 -14.29
C ARG A 399 -22.64 -1.65 -14.99
N ARG A 400 -23.53 -0.77 -14.50
CA ARG A 400 -24.81 -0.49 -15.18
C ARG A 400 -24.63 0.07 -16.59
N ASN A 401 -23.68 0.99 -16.76
CA ASN A 401 -23.41 1.61 -18.06
C ASN A 401 -22.80 0.64 -19.09
N LEU A 402 -22.07 -0.37 -18.61
CA LEU A 402 -21.47 -1.42 -19.46
C LEU A 402 -22.37 -2.64 -19.67
N GLY A 403 -23.57 -2.66 -19.09
CA GLY A 403 -24.46 -3.82 -19.14
C GLY A 403 -23.89 -5.05 -18.44
N LEU A 404 -22.93 -4.85 -17.51
CA LEU A 404 -22.30 -5.95 -16.79
C LEU A 404 -23.22 -6.49 -15.69
N PRO A 405 -23.16 -7.81 -15.39
CA PRO A 405 -23.92 -8.41 -14.30
C PRO A 405 -23.68 -7.65 -12.99
N LYS A 406 -24.68 -7.63 -12.11
CA LYS A 406 -24.52 -7.06 -10.75
C LYS A 406 -23.45 -7.78 -9.95
N GLU A 407 -23.24 -9.05 -10.23
CA GLU A 407 -22.26 -9.92 -9.60
C GLU A 407 -21.31 -10.48 -10.65
N VAL A 408 -20.01 -10.50 -10.37
CA VAL A 408 -19.01 -11.19 -11.22
C VAL A 408 -19.07 -12.66 -10.89
N ALA A 409 -19.10 -13.51 -11.92
CA ALA A 409 -19.01 -14.94 -11.70
C ALA A 409 -17.69 -15.26 -10.98
N THR A 410 -17.81 -15.75 -9.76
CA THR A 410 -16.67 -16.13 -8.88
C THR A 410 -16.23 -17.58 -9.10
N HIS A 411 -16.79 -18.25 -10.09
CA HIS A 411 -16.46 -19.65 -10.37
C HIS A 411 -15.30 -19.73 -11.35
N TRP A 412 -14.14 -19.98 -10.78
CA TRP A 412 -12.98 -20.47 -11.53
C TRP A 412 -13.17 -21.97 -11.70
N PRO A 413 -13.03 -22.53 -12.92
CA PRO A 413 -13.06 -23.97 -13.15
C PRO A 413 -11.94 -24.70 -12.42
#